data_eb4c2fdec43417ee1dc20c4064516134
#
_entry.id   eb4c2fdec43417ee1dc20c4064516134
#
_cell.length_a   1.000
_cell.length_b   1.000
_cell.length_c   1.000
_cell.angle_alpha   90.00
_cell.angle_beta   90.00
_cell.angle_gamma   90.00
#
_symmetry.space_group_name_H-M   'P 1'
#
loop_
_entity.id
_entity.type
_entity.pdbx_description
1 polymer ?
#
loop_
_entity_poly.entity_id
_entity_poly.type
_entity_poly.pdbx_seq_one_letter_code
_entity_poly.pdbx_strand_id
1 'polypeptide(L)'
;MADPRDPWGKKSDPIEDILRQGKALFRQFMPFRGARIIVTIVVALFLLWQGVYIVAPDEEGVVKRFGAVVRTVGPGPHVKIPFVESVLTPKVTKVHRIEVGFRTDLRGRQRMVPREALMLTGDENILAVEFNVQYKIKNAKDWLFNVAAVIETIQKGAEASMREVIGKSKITDVLTVGKAQIQDDTHTLLQGLLDQYGAGVTIIAVQIQDVHPPEAVVASFKDVASAKEDREKLINQAEGYRNEIIPQAKGEAAQIVNQAKGYAQARMTRAEGEANRFLKMLKEYSRAKDIISKRIYIETMEEVLPGINKVIIDREAASGVLPYLPLDRLGRSGMTTDAKGP
;
A
#
# COMPACT_ATOMS: atom_id res chain seq x y z
N MET A 1 -73.03 62.80 -64.42
CA MET A 1 -72.00 61.98 -65.20
C MET A 1 -71.08 61.33 -64.22
N ALA A 2 -71.10 60.03 -64.25
CA ALA A 2 -70.35 59.14 -63.37
C ALA A 2 -68.87 59.12 -63.76
N ASP A 3 -67.97 59.12 -62.76
CA ASP A 3 -66.58 58.84 -62.95
C ASP A 3 -66.21 57.52 -62.26
N PRO A 4 -65.48 56.64 -62.93
CA PRO A 4 -65.42 55.21 -62.56
C PRO A 4 -64.12 54.90 -61.75
N ARG A 5 -64.31 54.20 -60.68
CA ARG A 5 -63.54 53.09 -60.14
C ARG A 5 -62.03 53.11 -60.12
N ASP A 6 -61.49 53.37 -58.93
CA ASP A 6 -60.15 52.88 -58.55
C ASP A 6 -60.20 51.38 -58.05
N PRO A 7 -59.53 50.48 -58.75
CA PRO A 7 -59.60 49.03 -58.44
C PRO A 7 -58.56 48.60 -57.44
N TRP A 8 -57.80 49.49 -56.81
CA TRP A 8 -56.80 49.13 -55.80
C TRP A 8 -57.12 49.66 -54.46
N GLY A 9 -58.17 49.17 -53.86
CA GLY A 9 -58.43 49.39 -52.43
C GLY A 9 -57.21 48.93 -51.62
N LYS A 10 -56.58 49.93 -50.95
CA LYS A 10 -55.50 49.64 -49.97
C LYS A 10 -56.05 48.67 -48.94
N LYS A 11 -55.60 47.37 -49.02
CA LYS A 11 -55.73 46.43 -47.93
C LYS A 11 -54.97 47.03 -46.73
N SER A 12 -55.70 47.43 -45.69
CA SER A 12 -55.13 47.77 -44.43
C SER A 12 -54.32 46.57 -43.94
N ASP A 13 -53.03 46.76 -43.70
CA ASP A 13 -52.14 45.74 -43.13
C ASP A 13 -52.73 45.28 -41.78
N PRO A 14 -52.95 43.95 -41.62
CA PRO A 14 -53.51 43.41 -40.38
C PRO A 14 -52.67 43.78 -39.13
N ILE A 15 -51.44 44.14 -39.33
CA ILE A 15 -50.50 44.57 -38.28
C ILE A 15 -50.87 46.03 -37.79
N GLU A 16 -51.27 46.93 -38.69
CA GLU A 16 -51.71 48.27 -38.31
C GLU A 16 -53.04 48.28 -37.52
N ASP A 17 -53.98 47.40 -37.90
CA ASP A 17 -55.24 47.22 -37.18
C ASP A 17 -55.04 46.62 -35.78
N ILE A 18 -54.11 45.67 -35.63
CA ILE A 18 -53.74 45.11 -34.32
C ILE A 18 -53.03 46.19 -33.48
N LEU A 19 -52.15 46.99 -34.09
CA LEU A 19 -51.48 48.11 -33.39
C LEU A 19 -52.45 49.22 -33.03
N ARG A 20 -53.47 49.52 -33.89
CA ARG A 20 -54.53 50.51 -33.58
C ARG A 20 -55.46 50.03 -32.48
N GLN A 21 -55.87 48.74 -32.55
CA GLN A 21 -56.69 48.12 -31.49
C GLN A 21 -55.90 48.03 -30.19
N GLY A 22 -54.65 47.66 -30.23
CA GLY A 22 -53.80 47.68 -29.04
C GLY A 22 -53.61 49.05 -28.43
N LYS A 23 -53.41 50.12 -29.27
CA LYS A 23 -53.35 51.48 -28.81
C LYS A 23 -54.72 52.04 -28.30
N ALA A 24 -55.82 51.58 -28.91
CA ALA A 24 -57.18 51.97 -28.46
C ALA A 24 -57.51 51.33 -27.11
N LEU A 25 -57.25 50.06 -26.93
CA LEU A 25 -57.38 49.33 -25.66
C LEU A 25 -56.46 49.92 -24.57
N PHE A 26 -55.21 50.28 -24.92
CA PHE A 26 -54.29 50.92 -23.99
C PHE A 26 -54.71 52.31 -23.59
N ARG A 27 -55.37 53.09 -24.50
CA ARG A 27 -55.91 54.42 -24.23
C ARG A 27 -57.24 54.39 -23.46
N GLN A 28 -58.04 53.36 -23.58
CA GLN A 28 -59.28 53.15 -22.87
C GLN A 28 -59.07 52.72 -21.39
N PHE A 29 -57.93 52.04 -21.13
CA PHE A 29 -57.51 51.62 -19.78
C PHE A 29 -56.79 52.74 -19.00
N MET A 30 -56.56 53.96 -19.56
CA MET A 30 -55.68 55.00 -19.03
C MET A 30 -56.29 56.32 -18.65
N PRO A 31 -57.54 56.41 -18.12
CA PRO A 31 -57.98 57.67 -17.55
C PRO A 31 -57.78 57.82 -16.04
N PHE A 32 -57.31 56.78 -15.36
CA PHE A 32 -57.18 56.85 -13.91
C PHE A 32 -55.71 56.98 -13.48
N ARG A 33 -55.34 57.99 -12.71
CA ARG A 33 -54.08 58.11 -11.97
C ARG A 33 -53.76 56.85 -11.20
N GLY A 34 -54.78 56.09 -10.77
CA GLY A 34 -54.66 54.76 -10.12
C GLY A 34 -54.14 53.66 -11.01
N ALA A 35 -54.45 53.59 -12.30
CA ALA A 35 -54.00 52.56 -13.22
C ALA A 35 -52.48 52.63 -13.43
N ARG A 36 -51.87 53.83 -13.49
CA ARG A 36 -50.43 54.00 -13.55
C ARG A 36 -49.75 53.49 -12.29
N ILE A 37 -50.34 53.75 -11.12
CA ILE A 37 -49.83 53.27 -9.84
C ILE A 37 -49.87 51.74 -9.79
N ILE A 38 -50.99 51.15 -10.24
CA ILE A 38 -51.14 49.65 -10.28
C ILE A 38 -50.11 49.04 -11.24
N VAL A 39 -49.93 49.59 -12.45
CA VAL A 39 -48.92 49.10 -13.40
C VAL A 39 -47.51 49.23 -12.81
N THR A 40 -47.19 50.35 -12.16
CA THR A 40 -45.89 50.53 -11.51
C THR A 40 -45.67 49.55 -10.39
N ILE A 41 -46.70 49.27 -9.58
CA ILE A 41 -46.64 48.28 -8.50
C ILE A 41 -46.48 46.87 -9.08
N VAL A 42 -47.22 46.47 -10.13
CA VAL A 42 -47.09 45.17 -10.78
C VAL A 42 -45.70 45.01 -11.39
N VAL A 43 -45.18 46.01 -12.08
CA VAL A 43 -43.81 45.98 -12.62
C VAL A 43 -42.78 45.93 -11.50
N ALA A 44 -42.95 46.65 -10.41
CA ALA A 44 -42.06 46.61 -9.27
C ALA A 44 -42.09 45.22 -8.60
N LEU A 45 -43.29 44.64 -8.45
CA LEU A 45 -43.46 43.27 -7.87
C LEU A 45 -42.86 42.21 -8.77
N PHE A 46 -43.01 42.32 -10.09
CA PHE A 46 -42.40 41.45 -11.08
C PHE A 46 -40.86 41.55 -11.04
N LEU A 47 -40.31 42.78 -10.95
CA LEU A 47 -38.86 42.97 -10.80
C LEU A 47 -38.33 42.40 -9.49
N LEU A 48 -39.08 42.58 -8.39
CA LEU A 48 -38.72 41.97 -7.11
C LEU A 48 -38.73 40.41 -7.17
N TRP A 49 -39.76 39.85 -7.80
CA TRP A 49 -39.84 38.39 -7.96
C TRP A 49 -38.69 37.82 -8.82
N GLN A 50 -38.32 38.49 -9.89
CA GLN A 50 -37.19 38.13 -10.74
C GLN A 50 -35.83 38.43 -10.11
N GLY A 51 -35.81 39.26 -9.06
CA GLY A 51 -34.60 39.59 -8.31
C GLY A 51 -34.16 38.52 -7.28
N VAL A 52 -35.07 37.65 -6.83
CA VAL A 52 -34.76 36.64 -5.83
C VAL A 52 -34.12 35.43 -6.48
N TYR A 53 -33.02 34.97 -5.92
CA TYR A 53 -32.35 33.70 -6.29
C TYR A 53 -31.88 32.98 -5.05
N ILE A 54 -31.71 31.65 -5.17
CA ILE A 54 -31.24 30.79 -4.09
C ILE A 54 -29.89 30.20 -4.50
N VAL A 55 -28.92 30.27 -3.59
CA VAL A 55 -27.61 29.63 -3.71
C VAL A 55 -27.68 28.31 -2.93
N ALA A 56 -27.37 27.21 -3.60
CA ALA A 56 -27.35 25.88 -2.99
C ALA A 56 -26.27 25.77 -1.89
N PRO A 57 -26.40 24.84 -0.93
CA PRO A 57 -25.43 24.67 0.16
C PRO A 57 -24.00 24.29 -0.32
N ASP A 58 -23.88 23.73 -1.51
CA ASP A 58 -22.63 23.34 -2.14
C ASP A 58 -22.04 24.42 -3.08
N GLU A 59 -22.72 25.57 -3.21
CA GLU A 59 -22.37 26.64 -4.12
C GLU A 59 -21.98 27.94 -3.39
N GLU A 60 -21.20 28.78 -4.06
CA GLU A 60 -20.89 30.13 -3.64
C GLU A 60 -21.32 31.09 -4.77
N GLY A 61 -22.15 32.06 -4.43
CA GLY A 61 -22.68 33.02 -5.42
C GLY A 61 -21.72 34.19 -5.65
N VAL A 62 -21.25 34.38 -6.88
CA VAL A 62 -20.47 35.58 -7.27
C VAL A 62 -21.32 36.48 -8.10
N VAL A 63 -21.65 37.66 -7.54
CA VAL A 63 -22.51 38.65 -8.16
C VAL A 63 -21.67 39.63 -8.96
N LYS A 64 -21.99 39.77 -10.26
CA LYS A 64 -21.37 40.73 -11.18
C LYS A 64 -22.37 41.83 -11.50
N ARG A 65 -21.89 43.06 -11.52
CA ARG A 65 -22.62 44.22 -12.00
C ARG A 65 -21.88 44.82 -13.18
N PHE A 66 -22.50 44.86 -14.33
CA PHE A 66 -21.87 45.35 -15.60
C PHE A 66 -20.52 44.69 -15.90
N GLY A 67 -20.36 43.38 -15.52
CA GLY A 67 -19.12 42.61 -15.73
C GLY A 67 -18.13 42.64 -14.57
N ALA A 68 -18.19 43.64 -13.69
CA ALA A 68 -17.31 43.72 -12.52
C ALA A 68 -17.87 42.92 -11.33
N VAL A 69 -17.02 42.20 -10.58
CA VAL A 69 -17.41 41.50 -9.35
C VAL A 69 -17.68 42.54 -8.25
N VAL A 70 -18.89 42.48 -7.68
CA VAL A 70 -19.29 43.42 -6.61
C VAL A 70 -19.27 42.74 -5.25
N ARG A 71 -19.77 41.50 -5.16
CA ARG A 71 -19.86 40.75 -3.89
C ARG A 71 -19.89 39.27 -4.13
N THR A 72 -19.43 38.52 -3.13
CA THR A 72 -19.58 37.11 -3.02
C THR A 72 -20.57 36.78 -1.91
N VAL A 73 -21.47 35.85 -2.12
CA VAL A 73 -22.54 35.48 -1.18
C VAL A 73 -22.51 34.00 -0.92
N GLY A 74 -22.72 33.61 0.34
CA GLY A 74 -22.81 32.21 0.77
C GLY A 74 -24.16 31.57 0.40
N PRO A 75 -24.38 30.31 0.85
CA PRO A 75 -25.63 29.58 0.64
C PRO A 75 -26.83 30.30 1.24
N GLY A 76 -27.99 30.19 0.59
CA GLY A 76 -29.25 30.76 1.06
C GLY A 76 -29.98 31.64 0.03
N PRO A 77 -31.10 32.26 0.42
CA PRO A 77 -31.86 33.19 -0.42
C PRO A 77 -31.18 34.56 -0.48
N HIS A 78 -30.99 35.08 -1.67
CA HIS A 78 -30.38 36.39 -1.93
C HIS A 78 -31.16 37.19 -2.97
N VAL A 79 -30.88 38.47 -3.03
CA VAL A 79 -31.53 39.37 -3.98
C VAL A 79 -30.48 39.96 -4.91
N LYS A 80 -30.78 39.98 -6.20
CA LYS A 80 -30.01 40.64 -7.27
C LYS A 80 -30.85 41.72 -7.94
N ILE A 81 -30.20 42.72 -8.51
CA ILE A 81 -30.87 43.73 -9.32
C ILE A 81 -31.07 43.13 -10.72
N PRO A 82 -32.36 42.92 -11.14
CA PRO A 82 -32.66 42.37 -12.47
C PRO A 82 -32.04 43.27 -13.55
N PHE A 83 -31.61 42.65 -14.67
CA PHE A 83 -30.97 43.28 -15.84
C PHE A 83 -29.59 43.92 -15.61
N VAL A 84 -29.21 44.24 -14.37
CA VAL A 84 -27.94 44.90 -14.04
C VAL A 84 -26.95 43.91 -13.43
N GLU A 85 -27.44 42.98 -12.60
CA GLU A 85 -26.63 41.99 -11.90
C GLU A 85 -26.81 40.59 -12.51
N SER A 86 -25.70 39.92 -12.74
CA SER A 86 -25.67 38.49 -13.08
C SER A 86 -24.95 37.72 -11.98
N VAL A 87 -25.42 36.52 -11.69
CA VAL A 87 -24.89 35.67 -10.63
C VAL A 87 -24.31 34.40 -11.25
N LEU A 88 -23.10 34.02 -10.83
CA LEU A 88 -22.45 32.75 -11.12
C LEU A 88 -22.37 31.95 -9.83
N THR A 89 -22.76 30.69 -9.87
CA THR A 89 -22.80 29.81 -8.69
C THR A 89 -21.91 28.58 -8.91
N PRO A 90 -20.58 28.70 -8.83
CA PRO A 90 -19.71 27.55 -8.92
C PRO A 90 -19.86 26.67 -7.67
N LYS A 91 -19.74 25.33 -7.87
CA LYS A 91 -19.80 24.35 -6.80
C LYS A 91 -18.47 24.26 -6.07
N VAL A 92 -18.38 24.89 -4.90
CA VAL A 92 -17.14 24.99 -4.12
C VAL A 92 -16.86 23.74 -3.27
N THR A 93 -17.90 23.03 -2.87
CA THR A 93 -17.77 21.83 -2.04
C THR A 93 -17.41 20.58 -2.86
N LYS A 94 -17.75 20.57 -4.15
CA LYS A 94 -17.52 19.43 -5.03
C LYS A 94 -16.03 19.22 -5.28
N VAL A 95 -15.58 17.98 -5.08
CA VAL A 95 -14.25 17.55 -5.50
C VAL A 95 -14.26 17.29 -7.00
N HIS A 96 -13.39 18.00 -7.69
CA HIS A 96 -13.14 17.83 -9.11
C HIS A 96 -11.90 16.98 -9.33
N ARG A 97 -11.89 16.19 -10.40
CA ARG A 97 -10.76 15.34 -10.78
C ARG A 97 -10.29 15.74 -12.19
N ILE A 98 -8.98 15.89 -12.34
CA ILE A 98 -8.32 16.10 -13.62
C ILE A 98 -7.36 14.94 -13.86
N GLU A 99 -7.44 14.35 -15.04
CA GLU A 99 -6.56 13.29 -15.49
C GLU A 99 -5.39 13.89 -16.27
N VAL A 100 -4.17 13.45 -15.97
CA VAL A 100 -2.93 13.87 -16.61
C VAL A 100 -2.17 12.63 -17.07
N GLY A 101 -1.72 12.64 -18.33
CA GLY A 101 -1.06 11.50 -18.96
C GLY A 101 -2.00 10.49 -19.62
N PHE A 102 -3.28 10.53 -19.27
CA PHE A 102 -4.30 9.66 -19.88
C PHE A 102 -5.65 10.38 -19.97
N ARG A 103 -6.56 9.76 -20.70
CA ARG A 103 -7.98 10.17 -20.77
C ARG A 103 -8.86 8.93 -20.72
N THR A 104 -9.88 9.02 -19.88
CA THR A 104 -10.89 7.96 -19.74
C THR A 104 -12.06 8.26 -20.69
N ASP A 105 -12.36 7.36 -21.62
CA ASP A 105 -13.51 7.44 -22.52
C ASP A 105 -14.82 7.15 -21.74
N LEU A 106 -15.96 7.56 -22.30
CA LEU A 106 -17.31 7.30 -21.77
C LEU A 106 -17.59 5.79 -21.51
N ARG A 107 -16.85 4.90 -22.14
CA ARG A 107 -16.92 3.44 -21.95
C ARG A 107 -15.96 2.93 -20.87
N GLY A 108 -15.28 3.81 -20.12
CA GLY A 108 -14.32 3.45 -19.08
C GLY A 108 -12.96 2.97 -19.61
N ARG A 109 -12.69 3.07 -20.90
CA ARG A 109 -11.38 2.71 -21.47
C ARG A 109 -10.41 3.85 -21.30
N GLN A 110 -9.27 3.57 -20.73
CA GLN A 110 -8.17 4.52 -20.60
C GLN A 110 -7.32 4.53 -21.87
N ARG A 111 -6.96 5.73 -22.30
CA ARG A 111 -6.06 5.95 -23.42
C ARG A 111 -4.95 6.88 -22.96
N MET A 112 -3.73 6.41 -23.03
CA MET A 112 -2.54 7.22 -22.73
C MET A 112 -2.40 8.39 -23.72
N VAL A 113 -1.96 9.53 -23.18
CA VAL A 113 -1.59 10.73 -23.95
C VAL A 113 -0.08 10.90 -23.84
N PRO A 114 0.73 10.41 -24.81
CA PRO A 114 2.20 10.34 -24.66
C PRO A 114 2.86 11.67 -24.38
N ARG A 115 2.34 12.77 -24.90
CA ARG A 115 2.87 14.12 -24.67
C ARG A 115 2.82 14.57 -23.21
N GLU A 116 1.83 14.08 -22.47
CA GLU A 116 1.62 14.41 -21.05
C GLU A 116 2.22 13.33 -20.13
N ALA A 117 2.19 12.06 -20.59
CA ALA A 117 2.62 10.91 -19.79
C ALA A 117 4.13 10.72 -19.75
N LEU A 118 4.84 10.94 -20.87
CA LEU A 118 6.27 10.66 -20.94
C LEU A 118 7.09 11.70 -20.18
N MET A 119 7.88 11.22 -19.23
CA MET A 119 8.73 12.02 -18.36
C MET A 119 10.12 11.38 -18.24
N LEU A 120 11.14 12.23 -18.07
CA LEU A 120 12.52 11.80 -17.88
C LEU A 120 12.85 11.85 -16.38
N THR A 121 13.44 10.78 -15.86
CA THR A 121 13.94 10.71 -14.49
C THR A 121 15.33 11.34 -14.35
N GLY A 122 15.78 11.59 -13.11
CA GLY A 122 17.10 12.16 -12.83
C GLY A 122 18.27 11.24 -13.17
N ASP A 123 18.01 9.95 -13.37
CA ASP A 123 18.96 8.94 -13.86
C ASP A 123 18.77 8.60 -15.35
N GLU A 124 18.24 9.57 -16.13
CA GLU A 124 18.14 9.55 -17.59
C GLU A 124 17.27 8.43 -18.19
N ASN A 125 16.33 7.90 -17.39
CA ASN A 125 15.37 6.92 -17.86
C ASN A 125 14.05 7.59 -18.26
N ILE A 126 13.38 7.06 -19.28
CA ILE A 126 12.06 7.51 -19.70
C ILE A 126 10.98 6.63 -19.07
N LEU A 127 10.01 7.27 -18.42
CA LEU A 127 8.82 6.63 -17.85
C LEU A 127 7.55 7.25 -18.42
N ALA A 128 6.53 6.43 -18.58
CA ALA A 128 5.17 6.89 -18.74
C ALA A 128 4.51 6.95 -17.37
N VAL A 129 4.01 8.12 -17.00
CA VAL A 129 3.39 8.38 -15.69
C VAL A 129 1.97 8.86 -15.92
N GLU A 130 1.02 8.12 -15.41
CA GLU A 130 -0.40 8.42 -15.41
C GLU A 130 -0.85 8.78 -14.01
N PHE A 131 -1.42 9.96 -13.83
CA PHE A 131 -1.87 10.42 -12.52
C PHE A 131 -3.11 11.29 -12.61
N ASN A 132 -3.78 11.45 -11.50
CA ASN A 132 -4.91 12.35 -11.37
C ASN A 132 -4.71 13.34 -10.23
N VAL A 133 -5.27 14.53 -10.42
CA VAL A 133 -5.28 15.60 -9.44
C VAL A 133 -6.70 15.82 -8.97
N GLN A 134 -6.91 15.74 -7.67
CA GLN A 134 -8.17 16.05 -7.03
C GLN A 134 -8.08 17.45 -6.42
N TYR A 135 -9.01 18.30 -6.76
CA TYR A 135 -9.05 19.69 -6.25
C TYR A 135 -10.46 20.13 -5.93
N LYS A 136 -10.57 21.17 -5.13
CA LYS A 136 -11.80 21.91 -4.84
C LYS A 136 -11.58 23.38 -5.00
N ILE A 137 -12.65 24.13 -5.25
CA ILE A 137 -12.63 25.57 -5.33
C ILE A 137 -12.53 26.12 -3.90
N LYS A 138 -11.52 26.93 -3.61
CA LYS A 138 -11.30 27.62 -2.33
C LYS A 138 -11.98 28.97 -2.30
N ASN A 139 -11.92 29.70 -3.41
CA ASN A 139 -12.48 31.04 -3.57
C ASN A 139 -13.11 31.15 -4.95
N ALA A 140 -14.44 31.30 -4.99
CA ALA A 140 -15.20 31.36 -6.23
C ALA A 140 -14.85 32.57 -7.10
N LYS A 141 -14.51 33.69 -6.48
CA LYS A 141 -14.11 34.93 -7.20
C LYS A 141 -12.79 34.69 -7.95
N ASP A 142 -11.77 34.20 -7.27
CA ASP A 142 -10.45 33.99 -7.85
C ASP A 142 -10.47 32.89 -8.93
N TRP A 143 -11.23 31.84 -8.68
CA TRP A 143 -11.51 30.79 -9.65
C TRP A 143 -12.11 31.28 -10.96
N LEU A 144 -13.03 32.24 -10.89
CA LEU A 144 -13.77 32.71 -12.07
C LEU A 144 -13.06 33.82 -12.84
N PHE A 145 -12.19 34.61 -12.18
CA PHE A 145 -11.74 35.91 -12.74
C PHE A 145 -10.23 36.09 -12.78
N ASN A 146 -9.43 35.39 -11.98
CA ASN A 146 -7.99 35.60 -11.96
C ASN A 146 -7.27 34.87 -13.10
N VAL A 147 -7.75 33.68 -13.49
CA VAL A 147 -7.13 32.87 -14.53
C VAL A 147 -8.17 32.53 -15.61
N ALA A 148 -7.85 32.78 -16.87
CA ALA A 148 -8.81 32.63 -17.98
C ALA A 148 -9.25 31.15 -18.19
N ALA A 149 -8.35 30.20 -18.01
CA ALA A 149 -8.60 28.76 -18.23
C ALA A 149 -8.04 27.96 -17.05
N VAL A 150 -8.69 28.06 -15.88
CA VAL A 150 -8.18 27.48 -14.63
C VAL A 150 -7.97 25.97 -14.73
N ILE A 151 -8.91 25.25 -15.36
CA ILE A 151 -8.80 23.78 -15.51
C ILE A 151 -7.56 23.40 -16.31
N GLU A 152 -7.31 24.07 -17.42
CA GLU A 152 -6.13 23.85 -18.25
C GLU A 152 -4.85 24.26 -17.52
N THR A 153 -4.90 25.34 -16.76
CA THR A 153 -3.78 25.81 -15.93
C THR A 153 -3.43 24.79 -14.84
N ILE A 154 -4.42 24.22 -14.15
CA ILE A 154 -4.20 23.14 -13.17
C ILE A 154 -3.58 21.95 -13.85
N GLN A 155 -4.08 21.54 -15.01
CA GLN A 155 -3.58 20.39 -15.76
C GLN A 155 -2.10 20.59 -16.17
N LYS A 156 -1.78 21.75 -16.75
CA LYS A 156 -0.41 22.08 -17.17
C LYS A 156 0.52 22.30 -15.99
N GLY A 157 0.03 22.93 -14.93
CA GLY A 157 0.77 23.06 -13.67
C GLY A 157 1.08 21.71 -13.05
N ALA A 158 0.12 20.80 -13.04
CA ALA A 158 0.30 19.43 -12.53
C ALA A 158 1.31 18.65 -13.38
N GLU A 159 1.22 18.75 -14.72
CA GLU A 159 2.20 18.15 -15.63
C GLU A 159 3.63 18.66 -15.35
N ALA A 160 3.78 19.97 -15.20
CA ALA A 160 5.07 20.61 -14.95
C ALA A 160 5.63 20.25 -13.57
N SER A 161 4.81 20.28 -12.53
CA SER A 161 5.21 19.93 -11.15
C SER A 161 5.62 18.46 -11.05
N MET A 162 4.84 17.54 -11.62
CA MET A 162 5.18 16.12 -11.64
C MET A 162 6.48 15.86 -12.42
N ARG A 163 6.65 16.53 -13.57
CA ARG A 163 7.87 16.43 -14.38
C ARG A 163 9.10 16.92 -13.64
N GLU A 164 8.98 17.99 -12.87
CA GLU A 164 10.06 18.51 -12.04
C GLU A 164 10.46 17.53 -10.93
N VAL A 165 9.47 16.97 -10.22
CA VAL A 165 9.72 16.02 -9.12
C VAL A 165 10.34 14.73 -9.65
N ILE A 166 9.79 14.17 -10.73
CA ILE A 166 10.33 12.95 -11.38
C ILE A 166 11.73 13.20 -11.94
N GLY A 167 11.99 14.38 -12.52
CA GLY A 167 13.30 14.75 -13.02
C GLY A 167 14.40 14.84 -11.95
N LYS A 168 14.02 14.95 -10.67
CA LYS A 168 14.91 14.91 -9.51
C LYS A 168 15.00 13.51 -8.87
N SER A 169 14.11 12.60 -9.25
CA SER A 169 13.97 11.26 -8.65
C SER A 169 14.66 10.20 -9.49
N LYS A 170 15.07 9.08 -8.85
CA LYS A 170 15.59 7.91 -9.55
C LYS A 170 14.43 7.01 -10.01
N ILE A 171 14.63 6.29 -11.11
CA ILE A 171 13.62 5.37 -11.64
C ILE A 171 13.15 4.34 -10.62
N THR A 172 14.05 3.84 -9.79
CA THR A 172 13.71 2.86 -8.74
C THR A 172 12.70 3.43 -7.75
N ASP A 173 12.87 4.69 -7.33
CA ASP A 173 11.99 5.34 -6.36
C ASP A 173 10.59 5.57 -6.96
N VAL A 174 10.54 5.98 -8.23
CA VAL A 174 9.28 6.20 -8.95
C VAL A 174 8.48 4.90 -9.13
N LEU A 175 9.17 3.78 -9.39
CA LEU A 175 8.52 2.49 -9.63
C LEU A 175 8.10 1.76 -8.34
N THR A 176 8.76 2.05 -7.19
CA THR A 176 8.59 1.27 -5.95
C THR A 176 8.04 2.09 -4.78
N VAL A 177 8.85 2.27 -3.75
CA VAL A 177 8.45 2.84 -2.44
C VAL A 177 8.37 4.36 -2.44
N GLY A 178 8.97 5.05 -3.39
CA GLY A 178 9.02 6.51 -3.44
C GLY A 178 7.73 7.18 -3.94
N LYS A 179 6.73 6.42 -4.40
CA LYS A 179 5.48 6.97 -4.97
C LYS A 179 4.77 7.95 -4.03
N ALA A 180 4.69 7.62 -2.74
CA ALA A 180 4.01 8.47 -1.77
C ALA A 180 4.71 9.82 -1.59
N GLN A 181 6.05 9.82 -1.52
CA GLN A 181 6.84 11.04 -1.43
C GLN A 181 6.71 11.90 -2.69
N ILE A 182 6.75 11.28 -3.87
CA ILE A 182 6.58 11.99 -5.16
C ILE A 182 5.20 12.64 -5.26
N GLN A 183 4.15 11.96 -4.77
CA GLN A 183 2.79 12.52 -4.74
C GLN A 183 2.71 13.76 -3.82
N ASP A 184 3.34 13.70 -2.64
CA ASP A 184 3.34 14.79 -1.66
C ASP A 184 4.18 15.98 -2.13
N ASP A 185 5.36 15.72 -2.66
CA ASP A 185 6.22 16.76 -3.25
C ASP A 185 5.52 17.45 -4.43
N THR A 186 4.87 16.68 -5.30
CA THR A 186 4.10 17.22 -6.43
C THR A 186 2.91 18.02 -5.95
N HIS A 187 2.19 17.55 -4.92
CA HIS A 187 1.08 18.27 -4.30
C HIS A 187 1.56 19.64 -3.79
N THR A 188 2.65 19.66 -3.04
CA THR A 188 3.21 20.88 -2.44
C THR A 188 3.65 21.87 -3.51
N LEU A 189 4.37 21.41 -4.53
CA LEU A 189 4.84 22.23 -5.63
C LEU A 189 3.67 22.78 -6.45
N LEU A 190 2.69 21.96 -6.80
CA LEU A 190 1.50 22.35 -7.55
C LEU A 190 0.65 23.36 -6.77
N GLN A 191 0.41 23.14 -5.47
CA GLN A 191 -0.34 24.07 -4.65
C GLN A 191 0.36 25.44 -4.59
N GLY A 192 1.68 25.45 -4.39
CA GLY A 192 2.46 26.69 -4.39
C GLY A 192 2.36 27.46 -5.71
N LEU A 193 2.43 26.75 -6.84
CA LEU A 193 2.28 27.33 -8.18
C LEU A 193 0.88 27.96 -8.39
N LEU A 194 -0.17 27.25 -7.99
CA LEU A 194 -1.55 27.69 -8.15
C LEU A 194 -1.90 28.86 -7.20
N ASP A 195 -1.30 28.88 -6.01
CA ASP A 195 -1.43 29.99 -5.07
C ASP A 195 -0.72 31.26 -5.62
N GLN A 196 0.44 31.10 -6.25
CA GLN A 196 1.15 32.18 -6.91
C GLN A 196 0.34 32.78 -8.07
N TYR A 197 -0.37 31.94 -8.82
CA TYR A 197 -1.28 32.40 -9.89
C TYR A 197 -2.61 32.98 -9.36
N GLY A 198 -2.90 32.81 -8.09
CA GLY A 198 -4.17 33.22 -7.49
C GLY A 198 -5.36 32.46 -8.09
N ALA A 199 -5.18 31.18 -8.44
CA ALA A 199 -6.19 30.38 -9.13
C ALA A 199 -7.44 30.07 -8.27
N GLY A 200 -7.42 30.37 -6.98
CA GLY A 200 -8.56 30.18 -6.07
C GLY A 200 -8.96 28.72 -5.84
N VAL A 201 -8.00 27.78 -5.92
CA VAL A 201 -8.22 26.34 -5.75
C VAL A 201 -7.37 25.77 -4.62
N THR A 202 -7.83 24.67 -4.04
CA THR A 202 -7.06 23.86 -3.11
C THR A 202 -6.93 22.46 -3.69
N ILE A 203 -5.70 21.98 -3.81
CA ILE A 203 -5.43 20.59 -4.17
C ILE A 203 -5.71 19.72 -2.95
N ILE A 204 -6.46 18.64 -3.14
CA ILE A 204 -6.79 17.68 -2.09
C ILE A 204 -5.78 16.55 -2.11
N ALA A 205 -5.49 16.02 -3.29
CA ALA A 205 -4.55 14.95 -3.48
C ALA A 205 -4.05 14.90 -4.92
N VAL A 206 -2.80 14.48 -5.07
CA VAL A 206 -2.22 14.03 -6.32
C VAL A 206 -2.05 12.51 -6.20
N GLN A 207 -2.62 11.75 -7.12
CA GLN A 207 -2.60 10.28 -7.07
C GLN A 207 -2.00 9.72 -8.36
N ILE A 208 -0.88 9.06 -8.24
CA ILE A 208 -0.28 8.29 -9.33
C ILE A 208 -1.14 7.04 -9.55
N GLN A 209 -1.58 6.82 -10.78
CA GLN A 209 -2.44 5.72 -11.16
C GLN A 209 -1.62 4.57 -11.72
N ASP A 210 -0.77 4.85 -12.69
CA ASP A 210 0.15 3.88 -13.26
C ASP A 210 1.49 4.52 -13.60
N VAL A 211 2.56 3.72 -13.50
CA VAL A 211 3.92 4.09 -13.89
C VAL A 211 4.57 2.88 -14.54
N HIS A 212 4.93 3.03 -15.78
CA HIS A 212 5.59 1.98 -16.54
C HIS A 212 6.63 2.55 -17.52
N PRO A 213 7.68 1.82 -17.85
CA PRO A 213 8.59 2.20 -18.91
C PRO A 213 7.89 2.08 -20.27
N PRO A 214 8.34 2.83 -21.31
CA PRO A 214 7.83 2.69 -22.66
C PRO A 214 7.88 1.23 -23.16
N GLU A 215 6.88 0.80 -23.93
CA GLU A 215 6.76 -0.60 -24.41
C GLU A 215 8.03 -1.13 -25.07
N ALA A 216 8.77 -0.27 -25.77
CA ALA A 216 10.01 -0.63 -26.48
C ALA A 216 11.13 -1.15 -25.55
N VAL A 217 11.11 -0.78 -24.27
CA VAL A 217 12.17 -1.14 -23.29
C VAL A 217 11.68 -2.02 -22.14
N VAL A 218 10.40 -2.34 -22.09
CA VAL A 218 9.79 -3.17 -21.02
C VAL A 218 10.51 -4.51 -20.84
N ALA A 219 10.88 -5.18 -21.95
CA ALA A 219 11.58 -6.47 -21.90
C ALA A 219 12.93 -6.33 -21.20
N SER A 220 13.73 -5.34 -21.57
CA SER A 220 15.04 -5.09 -20.96
C SER A 220 14.94 -4.71 -19.49
N PHE A 221 13.95 -3.93 -19.11
CA PHE A 221 13.69 -3.60 -17.69
C PHE A 221 13.30 -4.84 -16.87
N LYS A 222 12.49 -5.74 -17.44
CA LYS A 222 12.14 -7.00 -16.79
C LYS A 222 13.36 -7.89 -16.57
N ASP A 223 14.25 -7.98 -17.56
CA ASP A 223 15.49 -8.73 -17.44
C ASP A 223 16.38 -8.20 -16.30
N VAL A 224 16.56 -6.87 -16.23
CA VAL A 224 17.32 -6.24 -15.15
C VAL A 224 16.67 -6.49 -13.78
N ALA A 225 15.35 -6.38 -13.70
CA ALA A 225 14.62 -6.64 -12.45
C ALA A 225 14.77 -8.11 -12.02
N SER A 226 14.58 -9.07 -12.94
CA SER A 226 14.78 -10.50 -12.68
C SER A 226 16.21 -10.80 -12.24
N ALA A 227 17.23 -10.24 -12.91
CA ALA A 227 18.63 -10.44 -12.53
C ALA A 227 18.93 -9.89 -11.12
N LYS A 228 18.30 -8.79 -10.74
CA LYS A 228 18.42 -8.22 -9.39
C LYS A 228 17.74 -9.11 -8.34
N GLU A 229 16.53 -9.60 -8.62
CA GLU A 229 15.83 -10.54 -7.76
C GLU A 229 16.59 -11.87 -7.60
N ASP A 230 17.15 -12.40 -8.69
CA ASP A 230 17.96 -13.62 -8.65
C ASP A 230 19.22 -13.43 -7.80
N ARG A 231 19.88 -12.28 -7.93
CA ARG A 231 21.04 -11.93 -7.09
C ARG A 231 20.67 -11.89 -5.61
N GLU A 232 19.58 -11.21 -5.26
CA GLU A 232 19.10 -11.12 -3.86
C GLU A 232 18.71 -12.52 -3.33
N LYS A 233 18.07 -13.33 -4.15
CA LYS A 233 17.73 -14.72 -3.82
C LYS A 233 18.96 -15.56 -3.53
N LEU A 234 20.00 -15.46 -4.36
CA LEU A 234 21.25 -16.18 -4.15
C LEU A 234 21.97 -15.73 -2.87
N ILE A 235 21.98 -14.43 -2.57
CA ILE A 235 22.54 -13.88 -1.33
C ILE A 235 21.78 -14.44 -0.12
N ASN A 236 20.46 -14.37 -0.14
CA ASN A 236 19.61 -14.87 0.95
C ASN A 236 19.76 -16.39 1.15
N GLN A 237 19.88 -17.17 0.06
CA GLN A 237 20.13 -18.60 0.13
C GLN A 237 21.51 -18.90 0.75
N ALA A 238 22.54 -18.18 0.34
CA ALA A 238 23.89 -18.35 0.90
C ALA A 238 23.95 -17.98 2.38
N GLU A 239 23.24 -16.90 2.78
CA GLU A 239 23.14 -16.50 4.18
C GLU A 239 22.34 -17.53 5.01
N GLY A 240 21.24 -18.05 4.46
CA GLY A 240 20.47 -19.16 5.06
C GLY A 240 21.34 -20.37 5.31
N TYR A 241 22.07 -20.83 4.29
CA TYR A 241 22.99 -21.96 4.38
C TYR A 241 24.10 -21.71 5.43
N ARG A 242 24.70 -20.52 5.44
CA ARG A 242 25.70 -20.14 6.46
C ARG A 242 25.13 -20.21 7.86
N ASN A 243 23.90 -19.69 8.05
CA ASN A 243 23.23 -19.62 9.35
C ASN A 243 22.77 -21.01 9.84
N GLU A 244 22.63 -21.98 8.95
CA GLU A 244 22.33 -23.38 9.27
C GLU A 244 23.60 -24.17 9.62
N ILE A 245 24.60 -24.17 8.73
CA ILE A 245 25.79 -25.02 8.85
C ILE A 245 26.73 -24.62 9.99
N ILE A 246 26.93 -23.32 10.20
CA ILE A 246 27.85 -22.86 11.24
C ILE A 246 27.38 -23.21 12.66
N PRO A 247 26.11 -22.97 13.04
CA PRO A 247 25.60 -23.37 14.35
C PRO A 247 25.57 -24.88 14.52
N GLN A 248 25.21 -25.63 13.47
CA GLN A 248 25.20 -27.09 13.51
C GLN A 248 26.61 -27.63 13.79
N ALA A 249 27.63 -27.22 13.03
CA ALA A 249 29.02 -27.65 13.25
C ALA A 249 29.53 -27.25 14.65
N LYS A 250 29.18 -26.07 15.14
CA LYS A 250 29.53 -25.64 16.50
C LYS A 250 28.82 -26.53 17.55
N GLY A 251 27.57 -26.91 17.31
CA GLY A 251 26.80 -27.80 18.17
C GLY A 251 27.43 -29.19 18.25
N GLU A 252 27.76 -29.76 17.09
CA GLU A 252 28.45 -31.07 17.01
C GLU A 252 29.82 -31.03 17.69
N ALA A 253 30.62 -30.00 17.45
CA ALA A 253 31.91 -29.83 18.12
C ALA A 253 31.75 -29.72 19.63
N ALA A 254 30.79 -28.95 20.10
CA ALA A 254 30.48 -28.80 21.54
C ALA A 254 30.02 -30.12 22.15
N GLN A 255 29.21 -30.91 21.43
CA GLN A 255 28.77 -32.22 21.85
C GLN A 255 29.94 -33.18 22.03
N ILE A 256 30.85 -33.25 21.07
CA ILE A 256 32.05 -34.13 21.14
C ILE A 256 32.92 -33.72 22.32
N VAL A 257 33.18 -32.42 22.50
CA VAL A 257 33.97 -31.91 23.62
C VAL A 257 33.31 -32.20 24.98
N ASN A 258 32.01 -32.04 25.08
CA ASN A 258 31.27 -32.32 26.31
C ASN A 258 31.21 -33.82 26.62
N GLN A 259 31.05 -34.65 25.62
CA GLN A 259 31.12 -36.10 25.77
C GLN A 259 32.53 -36.56 26.26
N ALA A 260 33.57 -36.00 25.65
CA ALA A 260 34.97 -36.31 26.08
C ALA A 260 35.23 -35.83 27.52
N LYS A 261 34.79 -34.65 27.91
CA LYS A 261 34.88 -34.16 29.28
C LYS A 261 34.09 -35.03 30.27
N GLY A 262 32.84 -35.40 29.88
CA GLY A 262 32.02 -36.30 30.69
C GLY A 262 32.68 -37.64 30.91
N TYR A 263 33.24 -38.24 29.85
CA TYR A 263 33.99 -39.48 29.93
C TYR A 263 35.22 -39.35 30.83
N ALA A 264 36.00 -38.30 30.62
CA ALA A 264 37.19 -38.05 31.47
C ALA A 264 36.82 -37.94 32.93
N GLN A 265 35.78 -37.14 33.24
CA GLN A 265 35.30 -36.93 34.61
C GLN A 265 34.77 -38.24 35.22
N ALA A 266 33.99 -39.03 34.47
CA ALA A 266 33.49 -40.32 34.91
C ALA A 266 34.65 -41.28 35.19
N ARG A 267 35.68 -41.27 34.32
CA ARG A 267 36.88 -42.10 34.51
C ARG A 267 37.68 -41.74 35.76
N MET A 268 37.85 -40.42 36.01
CA MET A 268 38.54 -39.92 37.22
C MET A 268 37.76 -40.28 38.48
N THR A 269 36.45 -39.97 38.51
CA THR A 269 35.60 -40.26 39.65
C THR A 269 35.54 -41.76 39.96
N ARG A 270 35.51 -42.59 38.93
CA ARG A 270 35.53 -44.05 39.08
C ARG A 270 36.87 -44.51 39.66
N ALA A 271 38.00 -44.02 39.17
CA ALA A 271 39.33 -44.37 39.69
C ALA A 271 39.52 -43.93 41.14
N GLU A 272 39.05 -42.71 41.48
CA GLU A 272 39.03 -42.21 42.83
C GLU A 272 38.16 -43.08 43.75
N GLY A 273 36.98 -43.46 43.28
CA GLY A 273 36.07 -44.34 43.98
C GLY A 273 36.68 -45.72 44.25
N GLU A 274 37.32 -46.32 43.26
CA GLU A 274 38.02 -47.60 43.37
C GLU A 274 39.22 -47.51 44.35
N ALA A 275 40.04 -46.46 44.27
CA ALA A 275 41.13 -46.20 45.18
C ALA A 275 40.64 -46.05 46.63
N ASN A 276 39.59 -45.24 46.83
CA ASN A 276 38.99 -45.03 48.14
C ASN A 276 38.37 -46.34 48.70
N ARG A 277 37.73 -47.13 47.86
CA ARG A 277 37.21 -48.46 48.24
C ARG A 277 38.36 -49.37 48.68
N PHE A 278 39.45 -49.40 47.90
CA PHE A 278 40.65 -50.19 48.24
C PHE A 278 41.26 -49.76 49.58
N LEU A 279 41.47 -48.46 49.78
CA LEU A 279 42.04 -47.93 51.02
C LEU A 279 41.17 -48.25 52.25
N LYS A 280 39.86 -48.15 52.14
CA LYS A 280 38.93 -48.54 53.20
C LYS A 280 38.98 -50.04 53.49
N MET A 281 39.01 -50.86 52.41
CA MET A 281 39.12 -52.31 52.54
C MET A 281 40.45 -52.78 53.15
N LEU A 282 41.56 -52.11 52.76
CA LEU A 282 42.87 -52.32 53.33
C LEU A 282 42.91 -52.02 54.84
N LYS A 283 42.27 -50.89 55.22
CA LYS A 283 42.16 -50.49 56.66
C LYS A 283 41.41 -51.55 57.46
N GLU A 284 40.28 -52.05 56.97
CA GLU A 284 39.54 -53.11 57.69
C GLU A 284 40.25 -54.44 57.63
N TYR A 285 40.90 -54.80 56.50
CA TYR A 285 41.74 -55.97 56.38
C TYR A 285 42.87 -55.98 57.43
N SER A 286 43.51 -54.84 57.68
CA SER A 286 44.56 -54.74 58.69
C SER A 286 44.10 -55.07 60.12
N ARG A 287 42.79 -54.89 60.41
CA ARG A 287 42.15 -55.15 61.71
C ARG A 287 41.72 -56.58 61.88
N ALA A 288 41.25 -57.26 60.81
CA ALA A 288 40.70 -58.61 60.87
C ALA A 288 41.01 -59.46 59.59
N LYS A 289 42.26 -59.83 59.42
CA LYS A 289 42.79 -60.44 58.16
C LYS A 289 42.04 -61.70 57.74
N ASP A 290 41.77 -62.61 58.63
CA ASP A 290 41.13 -63.90 58.31
C ASP A 290 39.67 -63.77 57.89
N ILE A 291 38.95 -62.84 58.47
CA ILE A 291 37.53 -62.62 58.16
C ILE A 291 37.37 -61.91 56.84
N ILE A 292 38.16 -60.90 56.60
CA ILE A 292 38.07 -60.10 55.37
C ILE A 292 38.58 -60.90 54.17
N SER A 293 39.64 -61.73 54.28
CA SER A 293 40.10 -62.53 53.18
C SER A 293 39.05 -63.53 52.73
N LYS A 294 38.34 -64.17 53.65
CA LYS A 294 37.24 -65.10 53.36
C LYS A 294 36.07 -64.35 52.69
N ARG A 295 35.73 -63.16 53.13
CA ARG A 295 34.67 -62.30 52.54
C ARG A 295 35.01 -61.94 51.11
N ILE A 296 36.21 -61.43 50.85
CA ILE A 296 36.66 -61.03 49.49
C ILE A 296 36.63 -62.31 48.57
N TYR A 297 37.09 -63.43 49.07
CA TYR A 297 37.03 -64.69 48.29
C TYR A 297 35.62 -65.06 47.91
N ILE A 298 34.65 -64.99 48.84
CA ILE A 298 33.25 -65.35 48.57
C ILE A 298 32.64 -64.31 47.60
N GLU A 299 32.84 -63.01 47.77
CA GLU A 299 32.36 -61.93 46.90
C GLU A 299 32.92 -62.10 45.46
N THR A 300 34.23 -62.45 45.33
CA THR A 300 34.83 -62.72 44.01
C THR A 300 34.24 -63.96 43.36
N MET A 301 34.01 -65.02 44.17
CA MET A 301 33.38 -66.26 43.67
C MET A 301 31.91 -66.00 43.24
N GLU A 302 31.18 -65.18 43.97
CA GLU A 302 29.81 -64.82 43.63
C GLU A 302 29.73 -63.96 42.28
N GLU A 303 30.76 -63.18 42.00
CA GLU A 303 30.87 -62.46 40.76
C GLU A 303 31.32 -63.33 39.57
N VAL A 304 32.27 -64.18 39.76
CA VAL A 304 32.86 -65.01 38.70
C VAL A 304 32.01 -66.22 38.36
N LEU A 305 31.44 -66.87 39.38
CA LEU A 305 30.73 -68.15 39.21
C LEU A 305 29.47 -68.09 38.32
N PRO A 306 28.67 -66.99 38.31
CA PRO A 306 27.51 -66.91 37.39
C PRO A 306 27.88 -66.86 35.90
N GLY A 307 29.06 -66.31 35.58
CA GLY A 307 29.55 -66.15 34.21
C GLY A 307 30.22 -67.42 33.63
N ILE A 308 30.44 -68.45 34.41
CA ILE A 308 31.17 -69.67 34.02
C ILE A 308 30.22 -70.87 33.93
N ASN A 309 30.32 -71.61 32.84
CA ASN A 309 29.67 -72.94 32.73
C ASN A 309 30.37 -73.91 33.65
N LYS A 310 29.70 -74.32 34.74
CA LYS A 310 30.24 -75.18 35.76
C LYS A 310 29.67 -76.61 35.62
N VAL A 311 30.54 -77.56 35.74
CA VAL A 311 30.15 -78.93 35.84
C VAL A 311 30.68 -79.49 37.21
N ILE A 312 29.74 -79.80 38.11
CA ILE A 312 30.07 -80.35 39.40
C ILE A 312 30.06 -81.86 39.24
N ILE A 313 31.19 -82.53 39.51
CA ILE A 313 31.31 -84.00 39.43
C ILE A 313 31.48 -84.51 40.86
N ASP A 314 30.58 -85.38 41.29
CA ASP A 314 30.68 -85.98 42.62
C ASP A 314 31.87 -86.93 42.63
N ARG A 315 32.54 -87.02 43.81
CA ARG A 315 33.77 -87.75 44.00
C ARG A 315 33.61 -89.30 43.82
N GLU A 316 32.41 -89.80 44.07
CA GLU A 316 32.09 -91.25 43.85
C GLU A 316 31.82 -91.62 42.38
N ALA A 317 31.33 -90.65 41.59
CA ALA A 317 31.08 -90.81 40.17
C ALA A 317 32.35 -90.62 39.31
N ALA A 318 33.42 -90.05 39.84
CA ALA A 318 34.65 -89.72 39.12
C ALA A 318 35.53 -90.91 38.74
N SER A 319 35.31 -92.12 39.34
CA SER A 319 36.09 -93.32 39.04
C SER A 319 35.67 -94.08 37.79
N GLY A 320 34.61 -93.70 37.07
CA GLY A 320 34.10 -94.41 35.91
C GLY A 320 33.70 -93.61 34.70
N VAL A 321 33.91 -92.26 34.72
CA VAL A 321 33.46 -91.39 33.64
C VAL A 321 34.65 -90.68 32.96
N LEU A 322 34.87 -91.03 31.68
CA LEU A 322 35.76 -90.21 30.82
C LEU A 322 35.21 -88.80 30.72
N PRO A 323 35.97 -87.81 31.14
CA PRO A 323 35.50 -86.38 31.04
C PRO A 323 35.48 -85.97 29.55
N TYR A 324 34.37 -86.24 28.87
CA TYR A 324 34.13 -85.67 27.55
C TYR A 324 33.65 -84.21 27.71
N LEU A 325 34.57 -83.31 27.56
CA LEU A 325 34.26 -81.90 27.55
C LEU A 325 34.02 -81.47 26.08
N PRO A 326 32.75 -81.24 25.63
CA PRO A 326 32.51 -80.80 24.26
C PRO A 326 32.91 -79.37 24.12
N LEU A 327 34.13 -79.08 23.67
CA LEU A 327 34.70 -77.74 23.47
C LEU A 327 33.93 -76.95 22.41
N ASP A 328 33.21 -77.60 21.51
CA ASP A 328 32.41 -76.94 20.46
C ASP A 328 31.24 -76.18 20.97
N ARG A 329 30.75 -76.42 22.17
CA ARG A 329 29.63 -75.70 22.77
C ARG A 329 30.07 -74.47 23.61
N LEU A 330 31.32 -74.34 23.92
CA LEU A 330 31.85 -73.16 24.67
C LEU A 330 32.11 -71.98 23.80
N GLY A 331 32.10 -72.14 22.47
CA GLY A 331 32.36 -71.02 21.53
C GLY A 331 31.12 -70.41 20.90
N ARG A 332 29.90 -70.91 21.20
CA ARG A 332 28.67 -70.44 20.48
C ARG A 332 27.67 -69.61 21.30
N SER A 333 28.02 -69.13 22.46
CA SER A 333 27.17 -68.27 23.26
C SER A 333 27.71 -66.87 23.25
N GLY A 334 27.49 -66.14 22.13
CA GLY A 334 27.92 -64.75 22.11
C GLY A 334 27.98 -64.05 20.74
N MET A 335 27.09 -64.43 19.76
CA MET A 335 26.97 -63.63 18.54
C MET A 335 25.53 -63.63 18.07
N THR A 336 24.69 -62.91 18.80
CA THR A 336 23.49 -62.28 18.21
C THR A 336 23.83 -60.88 17.88
N THR A 337 24.33 -60.65 16.67
CA THR A 337 24.37 -59.35 16.01
C THR A 337 22.93 -58.94 15.73
N ASP A 338 22.38 -58.08 16.52
CA ASP A 338 21.23 -57.30 16.13
C ASP A 338 21.70 -56.19 15.19
N ALA A 339 21.78 -56.55 13.91
CA ALA A 339 21.85 -55.59 12.82
C ALA A 339 20.43 -55.08 12.56
N LYS A 340 20.12 -53.93 13.08
CA LYS A 340 19.00 -53.11 12.61
C LYS A 340 19.48 -51.66 12.46
N GLY A 341 19.90 -51.35 11.21
CA GLY A 341 19.92 -49.98 10.76
C GLY A 341 18.49 -49.46 10.53
N PRO A 342 18.24 -48.24 10.18
CA PRO A 342 18.98 -47.36 9.27
C PRO A 342 19.61 -46.14 9.92
#